data_79f539b614dd5cbd8f4c6e23223b35ab
#
_entry.id   79f539b614dd5cbd8f4c6e23223b35ab
#
_cell.length_a   1.000
_cell.length_b   1.000
_cell.length_c   1.000
_cell.angle_alpha   90.00
_cell.angle_beta   90.00
_cell.angle_gamma   90.00
#
_symmetry.space_group_name_H-M   'P 1'
#
loop_
_entity.id
_entity.type
_entity.pdbx_description
1 polymer ?
#
loop_
_entity_poly.entity_id
_entity_poly.type
_entity_poly.pdbx_seq_one_letter_code
_entity_poly.pdbx_strand_id
1 'polypeptide(L)'
;MQPGGGGSSRSTRFARGARATLLEVRAAAEAGLKSYFRYVAWLVTDVITTPAWLVLFVTPVLLFLPKEQWGDPRTLNFFFWGFILWDVVSAGLWSFGMAVRREQQMGTLEFLMLTNASRAVLFSRNLYPRMLGLALSLVYVYAFFRVIFGVEVLLLNPLGVAAVLLVGMAASLGFGLVYGALVFNFKNVGPLNSILQFV
;
A
#
# COMPACT_ATOMS: atom_id res chain seq x y z
N MET A 1 -42.75 -40.67 2.64
CA MET A 1 -41.28 -40.49 2.66
C MET A 1 -40.88 -39.59 1.53
N GLN A 2 -40.53 -38.35 1.81
CA GLN A 2 -39.94 -37.43 0.84
C GLN A 2 -38.43 -37.35 1.08
N PRO A 3 -37.56 -37.54 0.08
CA PRO A 3 -36.12 -37.43 0.24
C PRO A 3 -35.66 -35.96 0.13
N GLY A 4 -34.82 -35.59 1.06
CA GLY A 4 -34.30 -34.25 1.32
C GLY A 4 -33.58 -33.56 0.16
N GLY A 5 -34.18 -32.47 -0.31
CA GLY A 5 -33.64 -31.53 -1.28
C GLY A 5 -32.86 -30.34 -0.67
N GLY A 6 -32.07 -30.57 0.39
CA GLY A 6 -31.44 -29.49 1.15
C GLY A 6 -30.02 -29.03 0.70
N GLY A 7 -29.36 -29.81 -0.17
CA GLY A 7 -27.93 -29.56 -0.48
C GLY A 7 -27.64 -28.54 -1.60
N SER A 8 -28.50 -28.44 -2.60
CA SER A 8 -28.22 -27.64 -3.78
C SER A 8 -28.44 -26.13 -3.59
N SER A 9 -29.29 -25.71 -2.66
CA SER A 9 -29.60 -24.30 -2.45
C SER A 9 -28.53 -23.52 -1.68
N ARG A 10 -27.73 -24.18 -0.84
CA ARG A 10 -26.62 -23.54 -0.11
C ARG A 10 -25.42 -23.29 -1.02
N SER A 11 -25.04 -24.25 -1.85
CA SER A 11 -23.92 -24.11 -2.79
C SER A 11 -24.14 -23.01 -3.83
N THR A 12 -25.36 -22.87 -4.33
CA THR A 12 -25.72 -21.82 -5.28
C THR A 12 -25.78 -20.42 -4.66
N ARG A 13 -26.17 -20.31 -3.39
CA ARG A 13 -26.10 -19.02 -2.65
C ARG A 13 -24.66 -18.61 -2.37
N PHE A 14 -23.79 -19.53 -1.95
CA PHE A 14 -22.37 -19.25 -1.74
C PHE A 14 -21.67 -18.85 -3.05
N ALA A 15 -21.94 -19.53 -4.16
CA ALA A 15 -21.38 -19.21 -5.45
C ALA A 15 -21.87 -17.85 -5.99
N ARG A 16 -23.12 -17.47 -5.75
CA ARG A 16 -23.64 -16.14 -6.08
C ARG A 16 -23.01 -15.06 -5.21
N GLY A 17 -22.85 -15.29 -3.91
CA GLY A 17 -22.16 -14.38 -3.00
C GLY A 17 -20.71 -14.16 -3.42
N ALA A 18 -19.96 -15.23 -3.71
CA ALA A 18 -18.57 -15.14 -4.14
C ALA A 18 -18.41 -14.37 -5.47
N ARG A 19 -19.31 -14.62 -6.45
CA ARG A 19 -19.30 -13.88 -7.72
C ARG A 19 -19.61 -12.39 -7.53
N ALA A 20 -20.57 -12.06 -6.67
CA ALA A 20 -20.90 -10.67 -6.36
C ALA A 20 -19.71 -9.95 -5.71
N THR A 21 -19.06 -10.58 -4.72
CA THR A 21 -17.86 -10.02 -4.09
C THR A 21 -16.70 -9.84 -5.07
N LEU A 22 -16.48 -10.80 -5.97
CA LEU A 22 -15.46 -10.67 -7.01
C LEU A 22 -15.74 -9.51 -7.97
N LEU A 23 -16.98 -9.30 -8.35
CA LEU A 23 -17.39 -8.16 -9.20
C LEU A 23 -17.20 -6.84 -8.47
N GLU A 24 -17.54 -6.76 -7.18
CA GLU A 24 -17.29 -5.57 -6.35
C GLU A 24 -15.79 -5.27 -6.24
N VAL A 25 -14.96 -6.27 -5.96
CA VAL A 25 -13.49 -6.13 -5.87
C VAL A 25 -12.92 -5.67 -7.21
N ARG A 26 -13.35 -6.27 -8.32
CA ARG A 26 -12.94 -5.87 -9.66
C ARG A 26 -13.35 -4.42 -9.96
N ALA A 27 -14.59 -4.05 -9.67
CA ALA A 27 -15.07 -2.68 -9.87
C ALA A 27 -14.30 -1.67 -9.03
N ALA A 28 -13.99 -2.00 -7.77
CA ALA A 28 -13.16 -1.17 -6.90
C ALA A 28 -11.74 -1.02 -7.42
N ALA A 29 -11.13 -2.11 -7.92
CA ALA A 29 -9.80 -2.08 -8.53
C ALA A 29 -9.77 -1.21 -9.80
N GLU A 30 -10.73 -1.41 -10.70
CA GLU A 30 -10.84 -0.61 -11.92
C GLU A 30 -11.05 0.87 -11.61
N ALA A 31 -11.92 1.20 -10.66
CA ALA A 31 -12.17 2.57 -10.25
C ALA A 31 -10.92 3.22 -9.63
N GLY A 32 -10.20 2.50 -8.77
CA GLY A 32 -8.97 2.96 -8.16
C GLY A 32 -7.87 3.23 -9.19
N LEU A 33 -7.63 2.27 -10.09
CA LEU A 33 -6.61 2.39 -11.14
C LEU A 33 -6.96 3.49 -12.15
N LYS A 34 -8.22 3.56 -12.62
CA LYS A 34 -8.67 4.65 -13.52
C LYS A 34 -8.47 6.01 -12.87
N SER A 35 -8.77 6.15 -11.58
CA SER A 35 -8.53 7.39 -10.84
C SER A 35 -7.04 7.75 -10.80
N TYR A 36 -6.17 6.77 -10.56
CA TYR A 36 -4.71 6.96 -10.51
C TYR A 36 -4.14 7.41 -11.86
N PHE A 37 -4.49 6.73 -12.94
CA PHE A 37 -4.03 7.09 -14.29
C PHE A 37 -4.68 8.37 -14.84
N ARG A 38 -5.87 8.72 -14.40
CA ARG A 38 -6.51 9.98 -14.79
C ARG A 38 -5.74 11.20 -14.27
N TYR A 39 -5.11 11.06 -13.13
CA TYR A 39 -4.31 12.13 -12.52
C TYR A 39 -2.82 11.84 -12.70
N VAL A 40 -2.33 11.98 -13.95
CA VAL A 40 -0.91 11.76 -14.30
C VAL A 40 0.05 12.55 -13.40
N ALA A 41 -0.39 13.72 -12.91
CA ALA A 41 0.38 14.52 -11.97
C ALA A 41 0.78 13.73 -10.71
N TRP A 42 -0.08 12.85 -10.18
CA TRP A 42 0.26 12.01 -9.03
C TRP A 42 1.36 11.00 -9.36
N LEU A 43 1.25 10.36 -10.52
CA LEU A 43 2.26 9.40 -10.97
C LEU A 43 3.62 10.10 -11.18
N VAL A 44 3.63 11.27 -11.81
CA VAL A 44 4.84 12.07 -12.00
C VAL A 44 5.42 12.50 -10.65
N THR A 45 4.57 12.92 -9.72
CA THR A 45 5.00 13.28 -8.37
C THR A 45 5.63 12.08 -7.66
N ASP A 46 5.00 10.91 -7.68
CA ASP A 46 5.54 9.69 -7.07
C ASP A 46 6.91 9.31 -7.66
N VAL A 47 7.04 9.36 -8.99
CA VAL A 47 8.30 9.05 -9.70
C VAL A 47 9.43 10.03 -9.36
N ILE A 48 9.12 11.30 -9.11
CA ILE A 48 10.14 12.32 -8.74
C ILE A 48 10.40 12.28 -7.23
N THR A 49 9.36 12.16 -6.44
CA THR A 49 9.44 12.32 -4.98
C THR A 49 10.15 11.14 -4.33
N THR A 50 9.94 9.91 -4.82
CA THR A 50 10.57 8.73 -4.20
C THR A 50 12.09 8.72 -4.33
N PRO A 51 12.72 9.00 -5.50
CA PRO A 51 14.17 9.16 -5.57
C PRO A 51 14.67 10.33 -4.71
N ALA A 52 13.92 11.43 -4.62
CA ALA A 52 14.30 12.57 -3.79
C ALA A 52 14.31 12.18 -2.30
N TRP A 53 13.30 11.47 -1.83
CA TRP A 53 13.26 10.92 -0.47
C TRP A 53 14.40 9.94 -0.22
N LEU A 54 14.70 9.07 -1.18
CA LEU A 54 15.79 8.12 -1.07
C LEU A 54 17.14 8.83 -0.91
N VAL A 55 17.42 9.84 -1.73
CA VAL A 55 18.62 10.67 -1.58
C VAL A 55 18.64 11.36 -0.22
N LEU A 56 17.51 11.92 0.22
CA LEU A 56 17.40 12.62 1.49
C LEU A 56 17.66 11.70 2.70
N PHE A 57 17.25 10.42 2.62
CA PHE A 57 17.49 9.46 3.69
C PHE A 57 18.87 8.82 3.62
N VAL A 58 19.30 8.39 2.45
CA VAL A 58 20.56 7.65 2.29
C VAL A 58 21.76 8.58 2.48
N THR A 59 21.72 9.80 1.95
CA THR A 59 22.87 10.72 2.00
C THR A 59 23.29 11.08 3.43
N PRO A 60 22.40 11.52 4.34
CA PRO A 60 22.80 11.82 5.72
C PRO A 60 23.37 10.60 6.43
N VAL A 61 22.80 9.42 6.22
CA VAL A 61 23.31 8.21 6.89
C VAL A 61 24.69 7.86 6.36
N LEU A 62 24.94 7.96 5.06
CA LEU A 62 26.27 7.75 4.48
C LEU A 62 27.30 8.75 5.05
N LEU A 63 26.92 9.99 5.31
CA LEU A 63 27.81 10.99 5.89
C LEU A 63 28.30 10.63 7.31
N PHE A 64 27.50 9.86 8.06
CA PHE A 64 27.88 9.37 9.40
C PHE A 64 28.67 8.07 9.35
N LEU A 65 28.72 7.37 8.21
CA LEU A 65 29.48 6.16 8.05
C LEU A 65 30.94 6.45 7.62
N PRO A 66 31.90 5.59 7.97
CA PRO A 66 33.26 5.66 7.43
C PRO A 66 33.23 5.61 5.90
N LYS A 67 34.10 6.39 5.25
CA LYS A 67 34.14 6.50 3.78
C LYS A 67 34.30 5.16 3.07
N GLU A 68 35.00 4.22 3.72
CA GLU A 68 35.22 2.86 3.22
C GLU A 68 33.91 2.07 3.05
N GLN A 69 32.85 2.46 3.78
CA GLN A 69 31.55 1.78 3.73
C GLN A 69 30.59 2.40 2.71
N TRP A 70 30.90 3.56 2.14
CA TRP A 70 29.98 4.25 1.21
C TRP A 70 29.72 3.46 -0.08
N GLY A 71 30.72 2.70 -0.55
CA GLY A 71 30.59 1.82 -1.72
C GLY A 71 30.43 0.35 -1.37
N ASP A 72 30.30 -0.01 -0.08
CA ASP A 72 30.16 -1.39 0.32
C ASP A 72 28.81 -1.96 -0.13
N PRO A 73 28.80 -3.04 -0.95
CA PRO A 73 27.58 -3.64 -1.46
C PRO A 73 26.61 -4.11 -0.36
N ARG A 74 27.11 -4.53 0.80
CA ARG A 74 26.29 -4.98 1.92
C ARG A 74 25.54 -3.81 2.54
N THR A 75 26.23 -2.71 2.80
CA THR A 75 25.67 -1.47 3.34
C THR A 75 24.60 -0.92 2.40
N LEU A 76 24.89 -0.84 1.10
CA LEU A 76 23.93 -0.33 0.11
C LEU A 76 22.73 -1.26 -0.08
N ASN A 77 22.91 -2.58 -0.05
CA ASN A 77 21.80 -3.52 -0.05
C ASN A 77 20.90 -3.38 1.21
N PHE A 78 21.48 -3.14 2.39
CA PHE A 78 20.73 -2.87 3.59
C PHE A 78 19.83 -1.64 3.44
N PHE A 79 20.34 -0.54 2.89
CA PHE A 79 19.54 0.66 2.61
C PHE A 79 18.44 0.42 1.58
N PHE A 80 18.75 -0.30 0.51
CA PHE A 80 17.78 -0.67 -0.51
C PHE A 80 16.58 -1.40 0.11
N TRP A 81 16.84 -2.49 0.83
CA TRP A 81 15.78 -3.29 1.43
C TRP A 81 15.06 -2.57 2.58
N GLY A 82 15.79 -1.76 3.36
CA GLY A 82 15.21 -0.90 4.38
C GLY A 82 14.23 0.10 3.80
N PHE A 83 14.59 0.73 2.68
CA PHE A 83 13.71 1.67 1.98
C PHE A 83 12.47 0.98 1.39
N ILE A 84 12.64 -0.16 0.75
CA ILE A 84 11.50 -0.95 0.21
C ILE A 84 10.57 -1.39 1.34
N LEU A 85 11.10 -1.85 2.47
CA LEU A 85 10.27 -2.21 3.61
C LEU A 85 9.52 -1.01 4.18
N TRP A 86 10.18 0.14 4.31
CA TRP A 86 9.55 1.39 4.69
C TRP A 86 8.41 1.78 3.76
N ASP A 87 8.61 1.69 2.44
CA ASP A 87 7.58 2.02 1.45
C ASP A 87 6.37 1.06 1.56
N VAL A 88 6.61 -0.23 1.78
CA VAL A 88 5.57 -1.24 2.03
C VAL A 88 4.79 -0.93 3.31
N VAL A 89 5.48 -0.61 4.41
CA VAL A 89 4.84 -0.27 5.69
C VAL A 89 4.01 1.01 5.54
N SER A 90 4.57 2.03 4.93
CA SER A 90 3.88 3.30 4.65
C SER A 90 2.65 3.10 3.76
N ALA A 91 2.76 2.27 2.72
CA ALA A 91 1.65 1.96 1.83
C ALA A 91 0.49 1.30 2.58
N GLY A 92 0.76 0.34 3.45
CA GLY A 92 -0.25 -0.35 4.25
C GLY A 92 -0.92 0.60 5.26
N LEU A 93 -0.10 1.33 6.02
CA LEU A 93 -0.56 2.23 7.07
C LEU A 93 -1.49 3.33 6.54
N TRP A 94 -1.07 3.99 5.45
CA TRP A 94 -1.79 5.17 4.94
C TRP A 94 -2.95 4.85 4.01
N SER A 95 -3.05 3.62 3.47
CA SER A 95 -4.05 3.27 2.46
C SER A 95 -5.49 3.43 2.95
N PHE A 96 -5.84 2.91 4.13
CA PHE A 96 -7.19 2.95 4.67
C PHE A 96 -7.51 4.27 5.38
N GLY A 97 -6.61 4.75 6.24
CA GLY A 97 -6.84 5.98 7.00
C GLY A 97 -7.01 7.19 6.11
N MET A 98 -6.13 7.35 5.11
CA MET A 98 -6.23 8.44 4.14
C MET A 98 -7.44 8.29 3.21
N ALA A 99 -7.85 7.04 2.89
CA ALA A 99 -9.08 6.82 2.12
C ALA A 99 -10.30 7.37 2.86
N VAL A 100 -10.46 7.01 4.13
CA VAL A 100 -11.56 7.51 4.96
C VAL A 100 -11.53 9.03 5.09
N ARG A 101 -10.36 9.58 5.41
CA ARG A 101 -10.18 11.03 5.57
C ARG A 101 -10.53 11.81 4.30
N ARG A 102 -10.10 11.31 3.15
CA ARG A 102 -10.42 11.94 1.86
C ARG A 102 -11.92 11.99 1.60
N GLU A 103 -12.64 10.90 1.87
CA GLU A 103 -14.09 10.86 1.71
C GLU A 103 -14.80 11.79 2.70
N GLN A 104 -14.29 11.91 3.94
CA GLN A 104 -14.80 12.88 4.91
C GLN A 104 -14.61 14.32 4.43
N GLN A 105 -13.42 14.66 3.91
CA GLN A 105 -13.11 15.99 3.41
C GLN A 105 -13.95 16.37 2.18
N MET A 106 -14.27 15.41 1.34
CA MET A 106 -15.13 15.62 0.15
C MET A 106 -16.61 15.61 0.47
N GLY A 107 -17.00 15.27 1.72
CA GLY A 107 -18.43 15.14 2.10
C GLY A 107 -19.13 13.96 1.43
N THR A 108 -18.38 13.02 0.82
CA THR A 108 -18.92 11.88 0.08
C THR A 108 -19.07 10.63 0.95
N LEU A 109 -18.54 10.65 2.17
CA LEU A 109 -18.54 9.52 3.08
C LEU A 109 -19.96 9.00 3.37
N GLU A 110 -20.91 9.91 3.61
CA GLU A 110 -22.31 9.55 3.89
C GLU A 110 -22.95 8.84 2.70
N PHE A 111 -22.73 9.33 1.49
CA PHE A 111 -23.23 8.69 0.26
C PHE A 111 -22.64 7.29 0.08
N LEU A 112 -21.36 7.10 0.38
CA LEU A 112 -20.72 5.79 0.33
C LEU A 112 -21.30 4.82 1.35
N MET A 113 -21.68 5.32 2.54
CA MET A 113 -22.31 4.50 3.58
C MET A 113 -23.73 4.05 3.24
N LEU A 114 -24.43 4.76 2.36
CA LEU A 114 -25.75 4.40 1.86
C LEU A 114 -25.72 3.34 0.77
N THR A 115 -24.54 3.03 0.22
CA THR A 115 -24.42 1.98 -0.82
C THR A 115 -24.47 0.59 -0.20
N ASN A 116 -25.09 -0.36 -0.92
CA ASN A 116 -25.14 -1.78 -0.52
C ASN A 116 -23.80 -2.53 -0.70
N ALA A 117 -22.75 -1.85 -1.15
CA ALA A 117 -21.43 -2.46 -1.34
C ALA A 117 -20.74 -2.71 0.01
N SER A 118 -19.91 -3.74 0.07
CA SER A 118 -19.08 -4.03 1.23
C SER A 118 -18.16 -2.85 1.55
N ARG A 119 -18.22 -2.34 2.79
CA ARG A 119 -17.40 -1.22 3.26
C ARG A 119 -15.91 -1.51 3.11
N ALA A 120 -15.50 -2.74 3.39
CA ALA A 120 -14.12 -3.18 3.20
C ALA A 120 -13.68 -3.05 1.74
N VAL A 121 -14.53 -3.44 0.79
CA VAL A 121 -14.25 -3.33 -0.65
C VAL A 121 -14.21 -1.87 -1.09
N LEU A 122 -15.13 -1.04 -0.62
CA LEU A 122 -15.14 0.39 -0.95
C LEU A 122 -13.85 1.09 -0.54
N PHE A 123 -13.37 0.86 0.68
CA PHE A 123 -12.15 1.48 1.17
C PHE A 123 -10.88 0.83 0.61
N SER A 124 -10.94 -0.44 0.18
CA SER A 124 -9.80 -1.10 -0.46
C SER A 124 -9.48 -0.56 -1.86
N ARG A 125 -10.36 0.23 -2.48
CA ARG A 125 -10.13 0.79 -3.83
C ARG A 125 -8.81 1.57 -3.95
N ASN A 126 -8.35 2.21 -2.87
CA ASN A 126 -7.09 2.95 -2.85
C ASN A 126 -5.86 2.04 -2.67
N LEU A 127 -6.06 0.79 -2.27
CA LEU A 127 -4.98 -0.18 -2.13
C LEU A 127 -4.39 -0.59 -3.49
N TYR A 128 -5.24 -0.73 -4.52
CA TYR A 128 -4.80 -1.20 -5.84
C TYR A 128 -3.81 -0.25 -6.53
N PRO A 129 -4.10 1.07 -6.64
CA PRO A 129 -3.11 2.01 -7.16
C PRO A 129 -1.85 2.08 -6.28
N ARG A 130 -1.98 1.90 -4.97
CA ARG A 130 -0.84 1.88 -4.07
C ARG A 130 0.06 0.66 -4.29
N MET A 131 -0.53 -0.53 -4.52
CA MET A 131 0.23 -1.73 -4.90
C MET A 131 0.97 -1.55 -6.23
N LEU A 132 0.32 -0.90 -7.20
CA LEU A 132 0.98 -0.56 -8.47
C LEU A 132 2.14 0.42 -8.23
N GLY A 133 1.92 1.46 -7.41
CA GLY A 133 2.96 2.41 -7.01
C GLY A 133 4.17 1.72 -6.36
N LEU A 134 3.94 0.76 -5.46
CA LEU A 134 5.00 -0.04 -4.83
C LEU A 134 5.78 -0.87 -5.85
N ALA A 135 5.09 -1.49 -6.81
CA ALA A 135 5.76 -2.26 -7.86
C ALA A 135 6.64 -1.35 -8.74
N LEU A 136 6.15 -0.16 -9.09
CA LEU A 136 6.92 0.85 -9.82
C LEU A 136 8.09 1.38 -8.97
N SER A 137 7.86 1.67 -7.68
CA SER A 137 8.88 2.10 -6.73
C SER A 137 10.04 1.10 -6.68
N LEU A 138 9.74 -0.18 -6.56
CA LEU A 138 10.77 -1.23 -6.54
C LEU A 138 11.63 -1.20 -7.81
N VAL A 139 11.01 -1.02 -8.98
CA VAL A 139 11.75 -0.97 -10.26
C VAL A 139 12.68 0.23 -10.34
N TYR A 140 12.20 1.44 -10.01
CA TYR A 140 13.06 2.61 -10.15
C TYR A 140 14.01 2.84 -8.98
N VAL A 141 13.69 2.37 -7.77
CA VAL A 141 14.67 2.31 -6.68
C VAL A 141 15.81 1.35 -7.04
N TYR A 142 15.48 0.18 -7.61
CA TYR A 142 16.49 -0.74 -8.13
C TYR A 142 17.35 -0.07 -9.22
N ALA A 143 16.72 0.57 -10.21
CA ALA A 143 17.43 1.28 -11.26
C ALA A 143 18.32 2.40 -10.71
N PHE A 144 17.84 3.14 -9.71
CA PHE A 144 18.59 4.19 -9.03
C PHE A 144 19.85 3.64 -8.36
N PHE A 145 19.74 2.56 -7.56
CA PHE A 145 20.91 1.94 -6.92
C PHE A 145 21.90 1.39 -7.94
N ARG A 146 21.40 0.80 -9.02
CA ARG A 146 22.24 0.28 -10.10
C ARG A 146 23.00 1.36 -10.86
N VAL A 147 22.33 2.47 -11.18
CA VAL A 147 22.93 3.55 -12.00
C VAL A 147 23.85 4.46 -11.15
N ILE A 148 23.43 4.82 -9.95
CA ILE A 148 24.18 5.79 -9.12
C ILE A 148 25.31 5.12 -8.35
N PHE A 149 25.06 3.96 -7.76
CA PHE A 149 26.05 3.28 -6.91
C PHE A 149 26.76 2.11 -7.60
N GLY A 150 26.29 1.69 -8.80
CA GLY A 150 26.86 0.56 -9.51
C GLY A 150 26.65 -0.80 -8.81
N VAL A 151 25.77 -0.85 -7.82
CA VAL A 151 25.57 -2.04 -6.97
C VAL A 151 24.46 -2.92 -7.53
N GLU A 152 24.73 -4.23 -7.56
CA GLU A 152 23.71 -5.24 -7.82
C GLU A 152 22.98 -5.57 -6.51
N VAL A 153 21.66 -5.46 -6.56
CA VAL A 153 20.82 -5.84 -5.42
C VAL A 153 20.87 -7.36 -5.26
N LEU A 154 21.37 -7.80 -4.11
CA LEU A 154 21.47 -9.23 -3.80
C LEU A 154 20.08 -9.76 -3.40
N LEU A 155 19.53 -10.59 -4.25
CA LEU A 155 18.30 -11.32 -4.01
C LEU A 155 18.60 -12.81 -3.75
N LEU A 156 19.16 -13.09 -2.57
CA LEU A 156 19.59 -14.44 -2.18
C LEU A 156 18.41 -15.42 -2.05
N ASN A 157 17.26 -14.94 -1.56
CA ASN A 157 16.08 -15.76 -1.38
C ASN A 157 14.82 -14.97 -1.79
N PRO A 158 14.39 -15.01 -3.06
CA PRO A 158 13.24 -14.26 -3.54
C PRO A 158 11.93 -14.64 -2.83
N LEU A 159 11.77 -15.92 -2.48
CA LEU A 159 10.58 -16.38 -1.77
C LEU A 159 10.53 -15.84 -0.34
N GLY A 160 11.66 -15.85 0.35
CA GLY A 160 11.79 -15.28 1.70
C GLY A 160 11.52 -13.79 1.70
N VAL A 161 12.07 -13.04 0.74
CA VAL A 161 11.82 -11.61 0.58
C VAL A 161 10.34 -11.34 0.31
N ALA A 162 9.73 -12.06 -0.62
CA ALA A 162 8.30 -11.93 -0.90
C ALA A 162 7.45 -12.21 0.34
N ALA A 163 7.78 -13.25 1.12
CA ALA A 163 7.08 -13.56 2.36
C ALA A 163 7.20 -12.41 3.39
N VAL A 164 8.40 -11.85 3.59
CA VAL A 164 8.61 -10.72 4.52
C VAL A 164 7.82 -9.49 4.07
N LEU A 165 7.85 -9.15 2.78
CA LEU A 165 7.09 -8.01 2.24
C LEU A 165 5.58 -8.22 2.39
N LEU A 166 5.07 -9.43 2.15
CA LEU A 166 3.65 -9.75 2.32
C LEU A 166 3.23 -9.68 3.78
N VAL A 167 4.02 -10.21 4.71
CA VAL A 167 3.75 -10.12 6.17
C VAL A 167 3.81 -8.67 6.62
N GLY A 168 4.81 -7.91 6.19
CA GLY A 168 4.95 -6.48 6.47
C GLY A 168 3.75 -5.68 5.95
N MET A 169 3.29 -5.96 4.73
CA MET A 169 2.09 -5.35 4.16
C MET A 169 0.83 -5.71 4.96
N ALA A 170 0.65 -6.99 5.30
CA ALA A 170 -0.51 -7.43 6.08
C ALA A 170 -0.56 -6.77 7.47
N ALA A 171 0.58 -6.70 8.15
CA ALA A 171 0.71 -6.02 9.44
C ALA A 171 0.39 -4.51 9.31
N SER A 172 0.96 -3.83 8.34
CA SER A 172 0.73 -2.39 8.10
C SER A 172 -0.72 -2.10 7.72
N LEU A 173 -1.36 -2.96 6.94
CA LEU A 173 -2.80 -2.86 6.64
C LEU A 173 -3.64 -2.99 7.91
N GLY A 174 -3.25 -3.87 8.85
CA GLY A 174 -3.89 -3.98 10.16
C GLY A 174 -3.83 -2.66 10.94
N PHE A 175 -2.65 -2.06 11.03
CA PHE A 175 -2.48 -0.73 11.64
C PHE A 175 -3.25 0.36 10.87
N GLY A 176 -3.25 0.31 9.54
CA GLY A 176 -4.01 1.21 8.69
C GLY A 176 -5.52 1.14 8.94
N LEU A 177 -6.06 -0.04 9.20
CA LEU A 177 -7.46 -0.22 9.59
C LEU A 177 -7.78 0.41 10.95
N VAL A 178 -6.90 0.21 11.95
CA VAL A 178 -7.04 0.84 13.26
C VAL A 178 -6.99 2.37 13.12
N TYR A 179 -6.02 2.88 12.37
CA TYR A 179 -5.94 4.30 12.09
C TYR A 179 -7.18 4.82 11.36
N GLY A 180 -7.69 4.11 10.36
CA GLY A 180 -8.95 4.43 9.68
C GLY A 180 -10.14 4.50 10.62
N ALA A 181 -10.24 3.57 11.58
CA ALA A 181 -11.27 3.59 12.59
C ALA A 181 -11.16 4.80 13.54
N LEU A 182 -9.95 5.19 13.91
CA LEU A 182 -9.71 6.40 14.71
C LEU A 182 -10.11 7.66 13.93
N VAL A 183 -9.71 7.75 12.66
CA VAL A 183 -10.11 8.87 11.77
C VAL A 183 -11.63 8.98 11.66
N PHE A 184 -12.31 7.83 11.63
CA PHE A 184 -13.77 7.79 11.54
C PHE A 184 -14.46 8.34 12.80
N ASN A 185 -13.92 8.01 13.98
CA ASN A 185 -14.48 8.42 15.27
C ASN A 185 -14.11 9.85 15.67
N PHE A 186 -12.94 10.31 15.31
CA PHE A 186 -12.44 11.64 15.70
C PHE A 186 -12.55 12.61 14.52
N LYS A 187 -13.39 13.65 14.64
CA LYS A 187 -13.54 14.70 13.62
C LYS A 187 -12.23 15.45 13.33
N ASN A 188 -11.30 15.48 14.28
CA ASN A 188 -10.02 16.18 14.14
C ASN A 188 -8.87 15.27 14.54
N VAL A 189 -8.30 14.58 13.55
CA VAL A 189 -7.11 13.70 13.70
C VAL A 189 -5.80 14.40 13.29
N GLY A 190 -5.82 15.72 13.13
CA GLY A 190 -4.63 16.48 12.74
C GLY A 190 -3.39 16.20 13.59
N PRO A 191 -3.48 16.29 14.94
CA PRO A 191 -2.35 15.98 15.82
C PRO A 191 -1.85 14.54 15.69
N LEU A 192 -2.77 13.57 15.60
CA LEU A 192 -2.44 12.15 15.42
C LEU A 192 -1.72 11.90 14.10
N ASN A 193 -2.18 12.59 13.04
CA ASN A 193 -1.56 12.53 11.72
C ASN A 193 -0.11 13.03 11.73
N SER A 194 0.14 14.13 12.45
CA SER A 194 1.49 14.69 12.58
C SER A 194 2.43 13.72 13.31
N ILE A 195 1.95 13.03 14.35
CA ILE A 195 2.74 12.03 15.07
C ILE A 195 3.04 10.83 14.16
N LEU A 196 2.05 10.33 13.43
CA LEU A 196 2.20 9.16 12.55
C LEU A 196 3.06 9.45 11.30
N GLN A 197 3.24 10.71 10.91
CA GLN A 197 4.15 11.08 9.82
C GLN A 197 5.62 10.83 10.13
N PHE A 198 5.98 10.70 11.41
CA PHE A 198 7.35 10.41 11.85
C PHE A 198 7.62 8.92 12.05
N VAL A 199 6.64 8.06 11.87
CA VAL A 199 6.75 6.60 11.88
C VAL A 199 6.89 6.08 10.47
#